data_aea53d632793074a24220368f7231c86
#
_entry.id   aea53d632793074a24220368f7231c86
#
_cell.length_a   1.000
_cell.length_b   1.000
_cell.length_c   1.000
_cell.angle_alpha   90.00
_cell.angle_beta   90.00
_cell.angle_gamma   90.00
#
_symmetry.space_group_name_H-M   'P 1'
#
loop_
_entity.id
_entity.type
_entity.pdbx_description
1 polymer ?
#
loop_
_entity_poly.entity_id
_entity_poly.type
_entity_poly.pdbx_seq_one_letter_code
_entity_poly.pdbx_strand_id
1 'polypeptide(L)'
;MKSITPAVREGAFRQSAYTLPEVMVGISIIAVMFVTLYLGFTQGFAVVQASRENLRATQILQQHSEVIRLYTWEQLTNGTIPSTKTWTFYPMGAPGSKGVTYTGTIQVAAAPMVDEAYVADHRRVDFTLTWKSGNVQRQRQMSTLVSKYGLHNYIYNPQAQ
;
A
#
# COMPACT_ATOMS: atom_id res chain seq x y z
N MET A 1 52.24 38.42 65.80
CA MET A 1 51.06 38.12 64.92
C MET A 1 51.38 36.96 64.10
N LYS A 2 50.75 35.80 64.37
CA LYS A 2 51.01 34.51 63.69
C LYS A 2 49.85 34.27 62.72
N SER A 3 50.13 34.35 61.41
CA SER A 3 49.14 34.16 60.34
C SER A 3 48.87 32.69 60.21
N ILE A 4 47.60 32.27 60.42
CA ILE A 4 47.12 30.92 60.20
C ILE A 4 46.48 30.88 58.83
N THR A 5 47.14 30.24 57.86
CA THR A 5 46.59 29.97 56.56
C THR A 5 45.75 28.69 56.62
N PRO A 6 44.45 28.71 56.25
CA PRO A 6 43.69 27.48 56.21
C PRO A 6 44.11 26.60 55.01
N ALA A 7 44.45 25.34 55.34
CA ALA A 7 44.74 24.33 54.33
C ALA A 7 43.43 23.96 53.58
N VAL A 8 43.38 24.32 52.32
CA VAL A 8 42.31 23.85 51.37
C VAL A 8 42.53 22.35 51.15
N ARG A 9 41.62 21.55 51.72
CA ARG A 9 41.60 20.11 51.51
C ARG A 9 41.08 19.83 50.11
N GLU A 10 41.94 19.62 49.12
CA GLU A 10 41.58 19.11 47.83
C GLU A 10 40.97 17.72 48.00
N GLY A 11 39.65 17.66 47.81
CA GLY A 11 38.93 16.40 47.73
C GLY A 11 39.41 15.61 46.53
N ALA A 12 40.25 14.64 46.74
CA ALA A 12 40.65 13.69 45.70
C ALA A 12 39.42 12.95 45.22
N PHE A 13 38.89 13.35 44.06
CA PHE A 13 37.88 12.54 43.33
C PHE A 13 38.50 11.16 43.06
N ARG A 14 38.07 10.16 43.77
CA ARG A 14 38.39 8.76 43.47
C ARG A 14 37.82 8.44 42.11
N GLN A 15 38.64 8.47 41.08
CA GLN A 15 38.31 7.91 39.76
C GLN A 15 38.26 6.39 39.93
N SER A 16 37.06 5.87 40.09
CA SER A 16 36.82 4.42 40.02
C SER A 16 36.93 4.02 38.56
N ALA A 17 37.98 3.28 38.23
CA ALA A 17 38.13 2.67 36.93
C ALA A 17 37.07 1.58 36.74
N TYR A 18 36.45 1.56 35.55
CA TYR A 18 35.48 0.53 35.20
C TYR A 18 36.16 -0.87 35.23
N THR A 19 35.44 -1.85 35.70
CA THR A 19 35.92 -3.25 35.68
C THR A 19 35.71 -3.82 34.27
N LEU A 20 36.60 -4.74 33.88
CA LEU A 20 36.51 -5.40 32.58
C LEU A 20 35.14 -6.06 32.31
N PRO A 21 34.49 -6.75 33.27
CA PRO A 21 33.13 -7.25 33.11
C PRO A 21 32.07 -6.16 32.84
N GLU A 22 32.21 -5.01 33.47
CA GLU A 22 31.25 -3.91 33.29
C GLU A 22 31.32 -3.34 31.88
N VAL A 23 32.51 -3.20 31.30
CA VAL A 23 32.69 -2.79 29.92
C VAL A 23 32.14 -3.83 28.95
N MET A 24 32.33 -5.13 29.20
CA MET A 24 31.79 -6.21 28.38
C MET A 24 30.26 -6.21 28.39
N VAL A 25 29.62 -6.00 29.54
CA VAL A 25 28.16 -5.88 29.65
C VAL A 25 27.69 -4.64 28.91
N GLY A 26 28.36 -3.48 29.08
CA GLY A 26 28.00 -2.26 28.38
C GLY A 26 28.03 -2.42 26.85
N ILE A 27 29.11 -3.01 26.30
CA ILE A 27 29.24 -3.27 24.86
C ILE A 27 28.14 -4.24 24.38
N SER A 28 27.84 -5.29 25.17
CA SER A 28 26.79 -6.25 24.83
C SER A 28 25.41 -5.60 24.72
N ILE A 29 25.06 -4.71 25.64
CA ILE A 29 23.81 -3.97 25.60
C ILE A 29 23.76 -3.07 24.36
N ILE A 30 24.83 -2.34 24.08
CA ILE A 30 24.92 -1.47 22.92
C ILE A 30 24.78 -2.29 21.62
N ALA A 31 25.42 -3.45 21.53
CA ALA A 31 25.32 -4.32 20.36
C ALA A 31 23.88 -4.79 20.12
N VAL A 32 23.16 -5.21 21.16
CA VAL A 32 21.74 -5.59 21.07
C VAL A 32 20.88 -4.41 20.63
N MET A 33 21.13 -3.21 21.14
CA MET A 33 20.41 -2.00 20.72
C MET A 33 20.60 -1.70 19.23
N PHE A 34 21.84 -1.81 18.71
CA PHE A 34 22.09 -1.58 17.29
C PHE A 34 21.43 -2.62 16.40
N VAL A 35 21.46 -3.91 16.79
CA VAL A 35 20.80 -4.98 16.05
C VAL A 35 19.28 -4.74 15.99
N THR A 36 18.66 -4.43 17.11
CA THR A 36 17.20 -4.17 17.15
C THR A 36 16.82 -2.94 16.34
N LEU A 37 17.61 -1.88 16.39
CA LEU A 37 17.42 -0.67 15.59
C LEU A 37 17.53 -0.97 14.08
N TYR A 38 18.55 -1.73 13.67
CA TYR A 38 18.72 -2.13 12.28
C TYR A 38 17.54 -2.96 11.75
N LEU A 39 17.06 -3.92 12.54
CA LEU A 39 15.88 -4.71 12.20
C LEU A 39 14.63 -3.84 12.10
N GLY A 40 14.46 -2.87 12.99
CA GLY A 40 13.36 -1.92 12.95
C GLY A 40 13.34 -1.07 11.67
N PHE A 41 14.48 -0.56 11.24
CA PHE A 41 14.58 0.20 9.99
C PHE A 41 14.27 -0.65 8.77
N THR A 42 14.80 -1.87 8.68
CA THR A 42 14.52 -2.77 7.55
C THR A 42 13.03 -3.09 7.42
N GLN A 43 12.36 -3.35 8.53
CA GLN A 43 10.90 -3.56 8.54
C GLN A 43 10.14 -2.27 8.16
N GLY A 44 10.58 -1.13 8.65
CA GLY A 44 9.99 0.17 8.32
C GLY A 44 10.00 0.44 6.81
N PHE A 45 11.12 0.23 6.14
CA PHE A 45 11.22 0.39 4.68
C PHE A 45 10.30 -0.58 3.91
N ALA A 46 10.20 -1.83 4.36
CA ALA A 46 9.31 -2.81 3.74
C ALA A 46 7.82 -2.38 3.83
N VAL A 47 7.41 -1.84 4.97
CA VAL A 47 6.03 -1.32 5.16
C VAL A 47 5.77 -0.11 4.26
N VAL A 48 6.70 0.84 4.17
CA VAL A 48 6.57 2.01 3.30
C VAL A 48 6.47 1.59 1.83
N GLN A 49 7.30 0.65 1.40
CA GLN A 49 7.24 0.12 0.03
C GLN A 49 5.87 -0.53 -0.24
N ALA A 50 5.41 -1.41 0.64
CA ALA A 50 4.12 -2.06 0.50
C ALA A 50 2.95 -1.06 0.46
N SER A 51 3.02 0.01 1.23
CA SER A 51 2.04 1.09 1.22
C SER A 51 1.99 1.82 -0.12
N ARG A 52 3.15 2.19 -0.68
CA ARG A 52 3.25 2.83 -2.00
C ARG A 52 2.70 1.95 -3.11
N GLU A 53 3.02 0.65 -3.10
CA GLU A 53 2.50 -0.32 -4.07
C GLU A 53 0.98 -0.45 -3.98
N ASN A 54 0.42 -0.51 -2.77
CA ASN A 54 -1.02 -0.55 -2.54
C ASN A 54 -1.74 0.72 -3.00
N LEU A 55 -1.17 1.90 -2.76
CA LEU A 55 -1.70 3.17 -3.25
C LEU A 55 -1.75 3.19 -4.78
N ARG A 56 -0.66 2.74 -5.43
CA ARG A 56 -0.61 2.67 -6.89
C ARG A 56 -1.63 1.68 -7.45
N ALA A 57 -1.79 0.52 -6.82
CA ALA A 57 -2.83 -0.44 -7.19
C ALA A 57 -4.23 0.18 -7.14
N THR A 58 -4.52 0.95 -6.10
CA THR A 58 -5.79 1.66 -5.96
C THR A 58 -5.99 2.70 -7.07
N GLN A 59 -4.96 3.49 -7.39
CA GLN A 59 -5.02 4.49 -8.47
C GLN A 59 -5.29 3.83 -9.82
N ILE A 60 -4.64 2.71 -10.13
CA ILE A 60 -4.87 1.95 -11.36
C ILE A 60 -6.33 1.48 -11.42
N LEU A 61 -6.86 0.90 -10.34
CA LEU A 61 -8.24 0.44 -10.27
C LEU A 61 -9.24 1.59 -10.45
N GLN A 62 -9.04 2.71 -9.76
CA GLN A 62 -9.89 3.90 -9.90
C GLN A 62 -9.87 4.45 -11.32
N GLN A 63 -8.69 4.60 -11.92
CA GLN A 63 -8.56 5.06 -13.29
C GLN A 63 -9.32 4.17 -14.25
N HIS A 64 -9.23 2.84 -14.09
CA HIS A 64 -9.94 1.91 -14.97
C HIS A 64 -11.43 1.86 -14.71
N SER A 65 -11.89 2.04 -13.49
CA SER A 65 -13.32 2.15 -13.19
C SER A 65 -13.95 3.38 -13.88
N GLU A 66 -13.22 4.50 -13.94
CA GLU A 66 -13.68 5.69 -14.68
C GLU A 66 -13.64 5.48 -16.19
N VAL A 67 -12.63 4.80 -16.71
CA VAL A 67 -12.55 4.47 -18.15
C VAL A 67 -13.72 3.58 -18.56
N ILE A 68 -14.14 2.61 -17.75
CA ILE A 68 -15.30 1.76 -18.06
C ILE A 68 -16.60 2.57 -18.21
N ARG A 69 -16.76 3.65 -17.47
CA ARG A 69 -17.93 4.53 -17.60
C ARG A 69 -18.03 5.26 -18.94
N LEU A 70 -16.92 5.34 -19.69
CA LEU A 70 -16.86 5.96 -21.00
C LEU A 70 -17.20 4.97 -22.13
N TYR A 71 -17.25 3.66 -21.85
CA TYR A 71 -17.67 2.67 -22.83
C TYR A 71 -19.16 2.68 -23.05
N THR A 72 -19.57 2.46 -24.31
CA THR A 72 -20.99 2.26 -24.63
C THR A 72 -21.48 0.90 -24.11
N TRP A 73 -22.78 0.76 -23.91
CA TRP A 73 -23.39 -0.50 -23.48
C TRP A 73 -23.03 -1.66 -24.40
N GLU A 74 -23.02 -1.44 -25.71
CA GLU A 74 -22.64 -2.45 -26.71
C GLU A 74 -21.19 -2.89 -26.55
N GLN A 75 -20.27 -1.97 -26.37
CA GLN A 75 -18.86 -2.29 -26.14
C GLN A 75 -18.66 -3.11 -24.88
N LEU A 76 -19.45 -2.83 -23.83
CA LEU A 76 -19.42 -3.54 -22.56
C LEU A 76 -19.92 -4.98 -22.70
N THR A 77 -20.98 -5.21 -23.50
CA THR A 77 -21.62 -6.51 -23.66
C THR A 77 -21.03 -7.38 -24.76
N ASN A 78 -20.45 -6.78 -25.78
CA ASN A 78 -19.89 -7.48 -26.96
C ASN A 78 -18.44 -7.96 -26.78
N GLY A 79 -17.89 -7.89 -25.55
CA GLY A 79 -16.53 -8.38 -25.28
C GLY A 79 -15.40 -7.53 -25.88
N THR A 80 -15.69 -6.29 -26.29
CA THR A 80 -14.69 -5.36 -26.84
C THR A 80 -13.64 -4.95 -25.80
N ILE A 81 -13.97 -5.11 -24.50
CA ILE A 81 -13.07 -4.77 -23.40
C ILE A 81 -12.05 -5.89 -23.23
N PRO A 82 -10.74 -5.60 -23.25
CA PRO A 82 -9.72 -6.60 -23.04
C PRO A 82 -9.84 -7.17 -21.62
N SER A 83 -9.98 -8.49 -21.52
CA SER A 83 -10.13 -9.20 -20.24
C SER A 83 -8.88 -9.13 -19.37
N THR A 84 -7.72 -8.89 -19.95
CA THR A 84 -6.45 -8.80 -19.23
C THR A 84 -5.62 -7.64 -19.73
N LYS A 85 -5.05 -6.87 -18.82
CA LYS A 85 -4.14 -5.77 -19.13
C LYS A 85 -3.00 -5.73 -18.12
N THR A 86 -1.81 -5.42 -18.61
CA THR A 86 -0.59 -5.35 -17.78
C THR A 86 -0.05 -3.93 -17.76
N TRP A 87 0.33 -3.46 -16.59
CA TRP A 87 0.97 -2.15 -16.37
C TRP A 87 2.29 -2.36 -15.64
N THR A 88 3.34 -1.74 -16.13
CA THR A 88 4.62 -1.72 -15.42
C THR A 88 4.86 -0.32 -14.90
N PHE A 89 5.08 -0.22 -13.61
CA PHE A 89 5.36 1.04 -12.95
C PHE A 89 6.81 1.06 -12.44
N TYR A 90 7.56 2.05 -12.87
CA TYR A 90 8.93 2.27 -12.45
C TYR A 90 8.98 3.40 -11.41
N PRO A 91 9.24 3.11 -10.12
CA PRO A 91 9.22 4.13 -9.06
C PRO A 91 10.22 5.27 -9.28
N MET A 92 11.31 4.98 -9.98
CA MET A 92 12.36 5.95 -10.30
C MET A 92 12.25 6.57 -11.70
N GLY A 93 11.14 6.32 -12.42
CA GLY A 93 10.86 6.94 -13.71
C GLY A 93 11.76 6.51 -14.88
N ALA A 94 12.75 5.66 -14.66
CA ALA A 94 13.66 5.19 -15.71
C ALA A 94 13.25 3.81 -16.21
N PRO A 95 13.05 3.62 -17.54
CA PRO A 95 12.90 2.31 -18.14
C PRO A 95 14.14 1.46 -17.84
N GLY A 96 13.93 0.25 -17.29
CA GLY A 96 15.04 -0.65 -16.90
C GLY A 96 15.37 -0.65 -15.39
N SER A 97 14.84 0.28 -14.59
CA SER A 97 14.88 0.16 -13.13
C SER A 97 13.97 -1.00 -12.66
N LYS A 98 14.23 -1.53 -11.46
CA LYS A 98 13.36 -2.58 -10.86
C LYS A 98 11.97 -1.99 -10.62
N GLY A 99 11.07 -2.17 -11.59
CA GLY A 99 9.67 -1.76 -11.51
C GLY A 99 8.78 -2.86 -10.94
N VAL A 100 7.60 -2.48 -10.48
CA VAL A 100 6.55 -3.41 -10.09
C VAL A 100 5.58 -3.55 -11.25
N THR A 101 5.36 -4.79 -11.69
CA THR A 101 4.41 -5.12 -12.74
C THR A 101 3.07 -5.48 -12.12
N TYR A 102 2.03 -4.79 -12.56
CA TYR A 102 0.65 -5.03 -12.16
C TYR A 102 -0.09 -5.70 -13.32
N THR A 103 -0.72 -6.83 -13.05
CA THR A 103 -1.57 -7.53 -14.01
C THR A 103 -3.01 -7.40 -13.56
N GLY A 104 -3.84 -6.77 -14.39
CA GLY A 104 -5.26 -6.59 -14.13
C GLY A 104 -6.10 -7.49 -15.00
N THR A 105 -7.14 -8.07 -14.44
CA THR A 105 -8.20 -8.76 -15.14
C THR A 105 -9.52 -8.01 -14.96
N ILE A 106 -10.29 -7.94 -16.04
CA ILE A 106 -11.60 -7.29 -16.08
C ILE A 106 -12.63 -8.34 -16.43
N GLN A 107 -13.66 -8.48 -15.60
CA GLN A 107 -14.76 -9.41 -15.83
C GLN A 107 -16.08 -8.65 -15.82
N VAL A 108 -16.89 -8.85 -16.85
CA VAL A 108 -18.24 -8.29 -16.95
C VAL A 108 -19.22 -9.42 -16.65
N ALA A 109 -20.02 -9.26 -15.61
CA ALA A 109 -20.99 -10.22 -15.15
C ALA A 109 -22.39 -9.59 -15.06
N ALA A 110 -23.41 -10.40 -14.93
CA ALA A 110 -24.76 -9.92 -14.58
C ALA A 110 -24.74 -9.23 -13.22
N ALA A 111 -25.55 -8.22 -13.05
CA ALA A 111 -25.67 -7.54 -11.76
C ALA A 111 -26.24 -8.53 -10.71
N PRO A 112 -25.80 -8.48 -9.44
CA PRO A 112 -26.26 -9.35 -8.38
C PRO A 112 -27.60 -8.94 -7.80
N MET A 113 -28.50 -8.43 -8.62
CA MET A 113 -29.87 -8.05 -8.25
C MET A 113 -30.76 -9.26 -8.48
N VAL A 114 -31.62 -9.60 -7.53
CA VAL A 114 -32.52 -10.74 -7.61
C VAL A 114 -33.94 -10.20 -7.82
N ASP A 115 -34.64 -10.77 -8.80
CA ASP A 115 -36.07 -10.53 -9.08
C ASP A 115 -36.49 -9.12 -9.52
N GLU A 116 -35.54 -8.33 -10.03
CA GLU A 116 -35.85 -7.01 -10.56
C GLU A 116 -35.97 -7.03 -12.09
N ALA A 117 -37.02 -6.45 -12.65
CA ALA A 117 -37.30 -6.43 -14.09
C ALA A 117 -36.16 -5.78 -14.92
N TYR A 118 -35.42 -4.86 -14.29
CA TYR A 118 -34.31 -4.14 -14.91
C TYR A 118 -32.92 -4.77 -14.76
N VAL A 119 -32.80 -5.97 -14.18
CA VAL A 119 -31.52 -6.69 -14.00
C VAL A 119 -30.79 -6.84 -15.34
N ALA A 120 -31.54 -7.06 -16.42
CA ALA A 120 -30.95 -7.20 -17.76
C ALA A 120 -30.21 -5.96 -18.24
N ASP A 121 -30.60 -4.78 -17.75
CA ASP A 121 -30.02 -3.47 -18.11
C ASP A 121 -28.85 -3.06 -17.19
N HIS A 122 -28.44 -3.95 -16.30
CA HIS A 122 -27.32 -3.72 -15.39
C HIS A 122 -26.23 -4.77 -15.58
N ARG A 123 -24.99 -4.33 -15.53
CA ARG A 123 -23.81 -5.21 -15.51
C ARG A 123 -22.91 -4.84 -14.35
N ARG A 124 -22.37 -5.86 -13.70
CA ARG A 124 -21.28 -5.69 -12.73
C ARG A 124 -19.96 -5.88 -13.48
N VAL A 125 -19.06 -4.96 -13.27
CA VAL A 125 -17.69 -5.04 -13.78
C VAL A 125 -16.77 -5.22 -12.60
N ASP A 126 -16.11 -6.36 -12.55
CA ASP A 126 -15.16 -6.73 -11.51
C ASP A 126 -13.74 -6.53 -12.04
N PHE A 127 -12.96 -5.75 -11.33
CA PHE A 127 -11.55 -5.53 -11.58
C PHE A 127 -10.75 -6.29 -10.55
N THR A 128 -9.81 -7.10 -10.98
CA THR A 128 -8.86 -7.76 -10.10
C THR A 128 -7.45 -7.39 -10.54
N LEU A 129 -6.69 -6.80 -9.62
CA LEU A 129 -5.31 -6.40 -9.86
C LEU A 129 -4.39 -7.23 -8.99
N THR A 130 -3.39 -7.86 -9.62
CA THR A 130 -2.38 -8.67 -8.94
C THR A 130 -0.99 -8.13 -9.22
N TRP A 131 -0.12 -8.15 -8.22
CA TRP A 131 1.29 -7.78 -8.34
C TRP A 131 2.12 -8.56 -7.34
N LYS A 132 3.44 -8.55 -7.54
CA LYS A 132 4.39 -9.18 -6.64
C LYS A 132 5.19 -8.10 -5.90
N SER A 133 5.08 -8.10 -4.58
CA SER A 133 5.83 -7.23 -3.67
C SER A 133 6.94 -8.07 -3.03
N GLY A 134 8.18 -7.91 -3.51
CA GLY A 134 9.26 -8.83 -3.14
C GLY A 134 8.93 -10.27 -3.52
N ASN A 135 8.77 -11.15 -2.54
CA ASN A 135 8.37 -12.55 -2.74
C ASN A 135 6.87 -12.82 -2.47
N VAL A 136 6.12 -11.81 -2.03
CA VAL A 136 4.71 -11.95 -1.67
C VAL A 136 3.84 -11.51 -2.82
N GLN A 137 2.93 -12.39 -3.28
CA GLN A 137 1.88 -12.02 -4.22
C GLN A 137 0.77 -11.28 -3.49
N ARG A 138 0.37 -10.14 -4.06
CA ARG A 138 -0.70 -9.28 -3.54
C ARG A 138 -1.78 -9.14 -4.57
N GLN A 139 -3.00 -8.93 -4.10
CA GLN A 139 -4.19 -8.79 -4.92
C GLN A 139 -5.07 -7.67 -4.37
N ARG A 140 -5.73 -6.94 -5.26
CA ARG A 140 -6.77 -5.99 -4.93
C ARG A 140 -7.91 -6.11 -5.91
N GLN A 141 -9.14 -5.96 -5.40
CA GLN A 141 -10.35 -6.05 -6.21
C GLN A 141 -11.18 -4.79 -6.04
N MET A 142 -11.90 -4.43 -7.09
CA MET A 142 -12.87 -3.35 -7.12
C MET A 142 -14.00 -3.74 -8.05
N SER A 143 -15.24 -3.47 -7.66
CA SER A 143 -16.42 -3.73 -8.47
C SER A 143 -17.17 -2.43 -8.73
N THR A 144 -17.73 -2.30 -9.92
CA THR A 144 -18.62 -1.18 -10.26
C THR A 144 -19.86 -1.71 -10.98
N LEU A 145 -20.97 -1.01 -10.83
CA LEU A 145 -22.19 -1.28 -11.56
C LEU A 145 -22.32 -0.28 -12.72
N VAL A 146 -22.66 -0.81 -13.88
CA VAL A 146 -22.93 -0.02 -15.08
C VAL A 146 -24.36 -0.30 -15.51
N SER A 147 -25.13 0.76 -15.72
CA SER A 147 -26.51 0.71 -16.18
C SER A 147 -26.61 1.19 -17.62
N LYS A 148 -27.42 0.54 -18.43
CA LYS A 148 -27.67 0.87 -19.83
C LYS A 148 -28.18 2.28 -20.04
N TYR A 149 -29.08 2.74 -19.15
CA TYR A 149 -29.74 4.04 -19.25
C TYR A 149 -29.29 5.05 -18.18
N GLY A 150 -28.26 4.71 -17.40
CA GLY A 150 -27.78 5.49 -16.27
C GLY A 150 -28.56 5.23 -14.98
N LEU A 151 -27.88 5.20 -13.86
CA LEU A 151 -28.48 4.90 -12.55
C LEU A 151 -29.56 5.91 -12.14
N HIS A 152 -29.43 7.17 -12.57
CA HIS A 152 -30.41 8.22 -12.28
C HIS A 152 -31.82 7.84 -12.76
N ASN A 153 -31.94 7.21 -13.93
CA ASN A 153 -33.22 6.83 -14.50
C ASN A 153 -34.00 5.83 -13.65
N TYR A 154 -33.30 4.92 -12.97
CA TYR A 154 -33.92 3.89 -12.13
C TYR A 154 -34.21 4.35 -10.70
N ILE A 155 -33.45 5.31 -10.19
CA ILE A 155 -33.63 5.81 -8.82
C ILE A 155 -34.72 6.86 -8.75
N TYR A 156 -34.79 7.78 -9.75
CA TYR A 156 -35.70 8.95 -9.72
C TYR A 156 -36.92 8.83 -10.64
N ASN A 157 -36.95 7.84 -11.52
CA ASN A 157 -38.09 7.62 -12.39
C ASN A 157 -38.53 6.14 -12.38
N PRO A 158 -39.12 5.65 -11.28
CA PRO A 158 -39.56 4.26 -11.15
C PRO A 158 -40.72 3.89 -12.10
N GLN A 159 -41.34 4.90 -12.78
CA GLN A 159 -42.42 4.68 -13.72
C GLN A 159 -41.99 4.59 -15.21
N ALA A 160 -40.71 4.65 -15.49
CA ALA A 160 -40.14 4.45 -16.82
C ALA A 160 -39.93 2.96 -17.19
N GLN A 161 -40.69 2.04 -16.56
CA GLN A 161 -40.74 0.63 -16.85
C GLN A 161 -41.79 0.30 -17.89
#